data_09e1a750c18036384eca77e34ef1f055
#
_entry.id   09e1a750c18036384eca77e34ef1f055
#
_cell.length_a   1.000
_cell.length_b   1.000
_cell.length_c   1.000
_cell.angle_alpha   90.00
_cell.angle_beta   90.00
_cell.angle_gamma   90.00
#
_symmetry.space_group_name_H-M   'P 1'
#
loop_
_entity.id
_entity.type
_entity.pdbx_description
1 polymer ?
#
loop_
_entity_poly.entity_id
_entity_poly.type
_entity_poly.pdbx_seq_one_letter_code
_entity_poly.pdbx_strand_id
1 'polypeptide(L)'
;LVIAFADRTHFIEFAATHDQVAARWLGGYFSPAGGHLVYHTVADHPGVRRLARHAESEAEAGTPPFEGAERLQDDLDRFVVRADAAVVVHEATHMLLHHAGLVVATIDQPMWLTEGIAGSFEPVEPTRKFGPLRPENNRTKEFRRMLRDDEVPPLVELVGRRDFPKTGRSQHDHYAASAALCSWLARHRPLQLQAYLLHRSDPMRGPLDRAAVDRVALGAPIEGGDDAWRLLEFERFFGDVATFEKTWLRSERAAASIPVATGEEPVDFLD
;
A
#
# COMPACT_ATOMS: atom_id res chain seq x y z
N LEU A 1 18.77 -2.47 -8.70
CA LEU A 1 18.82 -1.27 -9.54
C LEU A 1 17.51 -0.49 -9.37
N VAL A 2 17.59 0.86 -9.30
CA VAL A 2 16.43 1.77 -9.30
C VAL A 2 16.47 2.59 -10.58
N ILE A 3 15.37 2.64 -11.31
CA ILE A 3 15.20 3.40 -12.55
C ILE A 3 14.13 4.47 -12.30
N ALA A 4 14.53 5.73 -12.40
CA ALA A 4 13.65 6.89 -12.16
C ALA A 4 13.34 7.61 -13.48
N PHE A 5 12.08 7.90 -13.72
CA PHE A 5 11.61 8.67 -14.86
C PHE A 5 11.11 10.03 -14.39
N ALA A 6 11.56 11.10 -15.05
CA ALA A 6 11.04 12.44 -14.86
C ALA A 6 9.69 12.65 -15.59
N ASP A 7 9.40 11.80 -16.59
CA ASP A 7 8.20 11.88 -17.44
C ASP A 7 7.42 10.57 -17.38
N ARG A 8 6.13 10.68 -17.15
CA ARG A 8 5.23 9.54 -17.02
C ARG A 8 5.04 8.78 -18.33
N THR A 9 5.13 9.45 -19.47
CA THR A 9 4.94 8.80 -20.78
C THR A 9 6.09 7.83 -21.03
N HIS A 10 7.33 8.28 -20.81
CA HIS A 10 8.51 7.42 -20.91
C HIS A 10 8.49 6.26 -19.92
N PHE A 11 8.00 6.49 -18.68
CA PHE A 11 7.80 5.42 -17.71
C PHE A 11 6.82 4.35 -18.22
N ILE A 12 5.66 4.75 -18.77
CA ILE A 12 4.66 3.82 -19.30
C ILE A 12 5.21 3.05 -20.51
N GLU A 13 5.94 3.72 -21.39
CA GLU A 13 6.56 3.11 -22.56
C GLU A 13 7.63 2.07 -22.15
N PHE A 14 8.50 2.44 -21.21
CA PHE A 14 9.50 1.53 -20.67
C PHE A 14 8.84 0.29 -20.02
N ALA A 15 7.86 0.49 -19.16
CA ALA A 15 7.14 -0.59 -18.48
C ALA A 15 6.51 -1.57 -19.49
N ALA A 16 5.89 -1.04 -20.55
CA ALA A 16 5.26 -1.87 -21.58
C ALA A 16 6.26 -2.64 -22.47
N THR A 17 7.37 -1.99 -22.85
CA THR A 17 8.32 -2.55 -23.83
C THR A 17 9.38 -3.44 -23.19
N HIS A 18 9.86 -3.10 -22.01
CA HIS A 18 10.92 -3.86 -21.32
C HIS A 18 10.39 -4.90 -20.34
N ASP A 19 9.40 -4.52 -19.53
CA ASP A 19 8.93 -5.36 -18.44
C ASP A 19 7.56 -5.99 -18.69
N GLN A 20 6.88 -5.63 -19.81
CA GLN A 20 5.54 -6.08 -20.17
C GLN A 20 4.48 -5.77 -19.08
N VAL A 21 4.67 -4.66 -18.38
CA VAL A 21 3.81 -4.19 -17.30
C VAL A 21 2.85 -3.13 -17.83
N ALA A 22 1.54 -3.31 -17.55
CA ALA A 22 0.51 -2.31 -17.85
C ALA A 22 0.51 -1.21 -16.77
N ALA A 23 1.41 -0.23 -16.89
CA ALA A 23 1.74 0.73 -15.83
C ALA A 23 0.89 2.03 -15.85
N ARG A 24 -0.24 2.08 -16.57
CA ARG A 24 -1.00 3.34 -16.76
C ARG A 24 -1.49 4.02 -15.47
N TRP A 25 -1.65 3.27 -14.40
CA TRP A 25 -2.13 3.74 -13.09
C TRP A 25 -1.13 3.54 -11.95
N LEU A 26 0.07 3.10 -12.27
CA LEU A 26 1.12 2.88 -11.28
C LEU A 26 1.98 4.12 -11.13
N GLY A 27 2.39 4.45 -9.89
CA GLY A 27 3.45 5.40 -9.60
C GLY A 27 4.84 4.79 -9.76
N GLY A 28 4.93 3.48 -9.54
CA GLY A 28 6.11 2.65 -9.69
C GLY A 28 5.76 1.18 -9.72
N TYR A 29 6.76 0.31 -9.90
CA TYR A 29 6.64 -1.14 -9.76
C TYR A 29 8.01 -1.77 -9.53
N PHE A 30 8.02 -2.93 -8.90
CA PHE A 30 9.16 -3.83 -8.89
C PHE A 30 9.00 -4.88 -9.99
N SER A 31 10.04 -5.06 -10.82
CA SER A 31 10.12 -6.11 -11.84
C SER A 31 10.93 -7.31 -11.32
N PRO A 32 10.29 -8.42 -10.91
CA PRO A 32 11.02 -9.61 -10.44
C PRO A 32 11.93 -10.20 -11.51
N ALA A 33 11.49 -10.20 -12.77
CA ALA A 33 12.25 -10.73 -13.90
C ALA A 33 13.47 -9.85 -14.23
N GLY A 34 13.29 -8.52 -14.15
CA GLY A 34 14.36 -7.55 -14.41
C GLY A 34 15.27 -7.30 -13.21
N GLY A 35 14.84 -7.67 -12.00
CA GLY A 35 15.60 -7.42 -10.76
C GLY A 35 15.76 -5.93 -10.44
N HIS A 36 14.81 -5.08 -10.90
CA HIS A 36 14.87 -3.63 -10.72
C HIS A 36 13.54 -3.04 -10.27
N LEU A 37 13.64 -1.89 -9.63
CA LEU A 37 12.52 -1.03 -9.25
C LEU A 37 12.43 0.12 -10.26
N VAL A 38 11.24 0.42 -10.71
CA VAL A 38 10.96 1.49 -11.67
C VAL A 38 9.90 2.42 -11.09
N TYR A 39 10.10 3.73 -11.19
CA TYR A 39 9.08 4.70 -10.81
C TYR A 39 9.17 5.97 -11.67
N HIS A 40 8.10 6.77 -11.66
CA HIS A 40 8.14 8.14 -12.18
C HIS A 40 7.85 9.12 -11.04
N THR A 41 8.47 10.31 -11.11
CA THR A 41 8.26 11.33 -10.10
C THR A 41 6.84 11.89 -10.12
N VAL A 42 6.27 12.15 -8.94
CA VAL A 42 4.99 12.85 -8.82
C VAL A 42 5.05 14.31 -9.28
N ALA A 43 6.27 14.87 -9.41
CA ALA A 43 6.46 16.21 -9.97
C ALA A 43 5.85 16.37 -11.38
N ASP A 44 5.75 15.28 -12.14
CA ASP A 44 5.12 15.26 -13.46
C ASP A 44 3.58 15.26 -13.42
N HIS A 45 2.97 15.09 -12.24
CA HIS A 45 1.52 15.09 -12.11
C HIS A 45 0.93 16.47 -12.54
N PRO A 46 -0.14 16.51 -13.37
CA PRO A 46 -0.68 17.77 -13.89
C PRO A 46 -1.03 18.82 -12.82
N GLY A 47 -1.51 18.37 -11.65
CA GLY A 47 -1.81 19.23 -10.52
C GLY A 47 -0.55 19.88 -9.94
N VAL A 48 0.51 19.07 -9.69
CA VAL A 48 1.81 19.55 -9.17
C VAL A 48 2.44 20.53 -10.16
N ARG A 49 2.50 20.20 -11.44
CA ARG A 49 3.01 21.08 -12.50
C ARG A 49 2.26 22.42 -12.59
N ARG A 50 0.95 22.42 -12.38
CA ARG A 50 0.14 23.65 -12.39
C ARG A 50 0.48 24.54 -11.21
N LEU A 51 0.60 23.96 -10.01
CA LEU A 51 0.95 24.70 -8.80
C LEU A 51 2.39 25.24 -8.86
N ALA A 52 3.34 24.47 -9.38
CA ALA A 52 4.72 24.91 -9.58
C ALA A 52 4.79 26.11 -10.54
N ARG A 53 4.11 26.04 -11.69
CA ARG A 53 4.03 27.17 -12.62
C ARG A 53 3.36 28.40 -12.03
N HIS A 54 2.38 28.22 -11.15
CA HIS A 54 1.76 29.35 -10.45
C HIS A 54 2.75 30.02 -9.49
N ALA A 55 3.49 29.23 -8.70
CA ALA A 55 4.53 29.76 -7.82
C ALA A 55 5.63 30.52 -8.60
N GLU A 56 6.09 29.96 -9.73
CA GLU A 56 7.08 30.61 -10.61
C GLU A 56 6.55 31.94 -11.17
N SER A 57 5.30 31.96 -11.68
CA SER A 57 4.67 33.18 -12.23
C SER A 57 4.51 34.29 -11.19
N GLU A 58 4.18 33.98 -9.96
CA GLU A 58 4.10 34.94 -8.85
C GLU A 58 5.48 35.51 -8.51
N ALA A 59 6.52 34.68 -8.56
CA ALA A 59 7.89 35.11 -8.33
C ALA A 59 8.41 36.06 -9.44
N GLU A 60 8.07 35.81 -10.70
CA GLU A 60 8.47 36.63 -11.88
C GLU A 60 7.73 37.96 -11.96
N ALA A 61 6.50 38.04 -11.43
CA ALA A 61 5.66 39.27 -11.52
C ALA A 61 6.23 40.45 -10.71
N GLY A 62 7.37 40.30 -10.03
CA GLY A 62 8.08 41.40 -9.33
C GLY A 62 7.28 42.02 -8.19
N THR A 63 6.15 41.45 -7.83
CA THR A 63 5.46 41.74 -6.58
C THR A 63 6.43 41.35 -5.47
N PRO A 64 6.60 42.17 -4.39
CA PRO A 64 7.48 41.76 -3.28
C PRO A 64 7.14 40.33 -2.92
N PRO A 65 8.14 39.42 -2.71
CA PRO A 65 7.90 38.01 -2.60
C PRO A 65 6.77 37.81 -1.59
N PHE A 66 5.65 37.38 -2.12
CA PHE A 66 4.56 36.98 -1.24
C PHE A 66 5.19 35.87 -0.42
N GLU A 67 5.31 36.03 0.88
CA GLU A 67 5.78 34.95 1.78
C GLU A 67 5.06 33.64 1.46
N GLY A 68 3.92 33.72 0.76
CA GLY A 68 3.15 32.60 0.23
C GLY A 68 3.77 31.87 -0.96
N ALA A 69 4.42 32.53 -1.92
CA ALA A 69 4.95 31.87 -3.13
C ALA A 69 6.19 31.01 -2.84
N GLU A 70 7.11 31.55 -2.01
CA GLU A 70 8.28 30.79 -1.55
C GLU A 70 7.85 29.60 -0.68
N ARG A 71 6.89 29.81 0.23
CA ARG A 71 6.31 28.72 1.05
C ARG A 71 5.64 27.65 0.18
N LEU A 72 4.89 28.08 -0.84
CA LEU A 72 4.24 27.14 -1.77
C LEU A 72 5.27 26.29 -2.52
N GLN A 73 6.37 26.87 -3.00
CA GLN A 73 7.43 26.13 -3.68
C GLN A 73 8.09 25.12 -2.71
N ASP A 74 8.45 25.54 -1.52
CA ASP A 74 9.03 24.68 -0.49
C ASP A 74 8.07 23.53 -0.08
N ASP A 75 6.77 23.81 -0.01
CA ASP A 75 5.76 22.81 0.30
C ASP A 75 5.59 21.79 -0.84
N LEU A 76 5.62 22.26 -2.10
CA LEU A 76 5.60 21.39 -3.27
C LEU A 76 6.84 20.49 -3.33
N ASP A 77 8.02 21.03 -3.11
CA ASP A 77 9.27 20.28 -3.13
C ASP A 77 9.26 19.20 -2.03
N ARG A 78 8.81 19.55 -0.84
CA ARG A 78 8.63 18.58 0.27
C ARG A 78 7.58 17.53 -0.07
N PHE A 79 6.48 17.93 -0.70
CA PHE A 79 5.44 16.98 -1.14
C PHE A 79 5.99 16.00 -2.15
N VAL A 80 6.71 16.48 -3.19
CA VAL A 80 7.32 15.62 -4.23
C VAL A 80 8.28 14.63 -3.59
N VAL A 81 9.20 15.08 -2.74
CA VAL A 81 10.17 14.22 -2.07
C VAL A 81 9.48 13.13 -1.22
N ARG A 82 8.43 13.50 -0.49
CA ARG A 82 7.69 12.54 0.35
C ARG A 82 6.90 11.52 -0.47
N ALA A 83 6.23 11.99 -1.54
CA ALA A 83 5.44 11.13 -2.39
C ALA A 83 6.32 10.15 -3.18
N ASP A 84 7.41 10.62 -3.76
CA ASP A 84 8.38 9.78 -4.46
C ASP A 84 9.03 8.76 -3.52
N ALA A 85 9.40 9.18 -2.29
CA ALA A 85 9.94 8.28 -1.28
C ALA A 85 8.93 7.21 -0.86
N ALA A 86 7.64 7.54 -0.76
CA ALA A 86 6.60 6.56 -0.45
C ALA A 86 6.51 5.49 -1.54
N VAL A 87 6.51 5.88 -2.82
CA VAL A 87 6.50 4.93 -3.95
C VAL A 87 7.77 4.07 -3.95
N VAL A 88 8.95 4.69 -3.83
CA VAL A 88 10.23 3.96 -3.85
C VAL A 88 10.31 2.96 -2.71
N VAL A 89 9.91 3.32 -1.49
CA VAL A 89 9.93 2.41 -0.34
C VAL A 89 8.89 1.30 -0.49
N HIS A 90 7.71 1.60 -1.03
CA HIS A 90 6.69 0.60 -1.35
C HIS A 90 7.24 -0.47 -2.28
N GLU A 91 7.79 -0.07 -3.42
CA GLU A 91 8.34 -1.00 -4.42
C GLU A 91 9.62 -1.70 -3.93
N ALA A 92 10.46 -1.00 -3.15
CA ALA A 92 11.61 -1.61 -2.51
C ALA A 92 11.20 -2.69 -1.50
N THR A 93 10.04 -2.54 -0.85
CA THR A 93 9.50 -3.57 0.05
C THR A 93 9.11 -4.83 -0.74
N HIS A 94 8.45 -4.69 -1.89
CA HIS A 94 8.18 -5.83 -2.78
C HIS A 94 9.49 -6.50 -3.23
N MET A 95 10.49 -5.73 -3.61
CA MET A 95 11.81 -6.23 -3.99
C MET A 95 12.47 -7.02 -2.85
N LEU A 96 12.45 -6.49 -1.61
CA LEU A 96 13.02 -7.15 -0.45
C LEU A 96 12.28 -8.44 -0.09
N LEU A 97 10.95 -8.45 -0.13
CA LEU A 97 10.14 -9.64 0.10
C LEU A 97 10.45 -10.73 -0.93
N HIS A 98 10.62 -10.35 -2.20
CA HIS A 98 10.99 -11.28 -3.27
C HIS A 98 12.39 -11.84 -3.06
N HIS A 99 13.39 -11.02 -2.84
CA HIS A 99 14.78 -11.47 -2.62
C HIS A 99 14.97 -12.26 -1.32
N ALA A 100 14.16 -11.98 -0.29
CA ALA A 100 14.13 -12.78 0.93
C ALA A 100 13.42 -14.13 0.76
N GLY A 101 12.83 -14.41 -0.43
CA GLY A 101 12.06 -15.61 -0.69
C GLY A 101 10.72 -15.67 0.05
N LEU A 102 10.25 -14.53 0.59
CA LEU A 102 8.96 -14.44 1.30
C LEU A 102 7.77 -14.26 0.34
N VAL A 103 8.03 -13.73 -0.83
CA VAL A 103 7.07 -13.64 -1.94
C VAL A 103 7.65 -14.36 -3.15
N VAL A 104 7.04 -15.47 -3.54
CA VAL A 104 7.49 -16.30 -4.65
C VAL A 104 6.59 -16.04 -5.86
N ALA A 105 7.17 -15.68 -7.00
CA ALA A 105 6.44 -15.28 -8.21
C ALA A 105 5.52 -16.36 -8.78
N THR A 106 5.78 -17.63 -8.46
CA THR A 106 4.96 -18.78 -8.93
C THR A 106 3.78 -19.11 -8.02
N ILE A 107 3.65 -18.39 -6.89
CA ILE A 107 2.59 -18.60 -5.90
C ILE A 107 1.65 -17.40 -5.94
N ASP A 108 0.34 -17.66 -6.07
CA ASP A 108 -0.69 -16.64 -5.97
C ASP A 108 -0.73 -16.08 -4.54
N GLN A 109 -0.18 -14.88 -4.37
CA GLN A 109 -0.10 -14.21 -3.06
C GLN A 109 -1.36 -13.40 -2.81
N PRO A 110 -1.91 -13.39 -1.58
CA PRO A 110 -3.01 -12.51 -1.24
C PRO A 110 -2.60 -11.04 -1.37
N MET A 111 -3.38 -10.25 -2.12
CA MET A 111 -3.11 -8.81 -2.32
C MET A 111 -3.02 -8.04 -0.98
N TRP A 112 -3.93 -8.35 -0.03
CA TRP A 112 -3.89 -7.68 1.28
C TRP A 112 -2.56 -7.87 2.01
N LEU A 113 -1.88 -9.01 1.81
CA LEU A 113 -0.60 -9.30 2.46
C LEU A 113 0.54 -8.53 1.80
N THR A 114 0.69 -8.66 0.48
CA THR A 114 1.81 -8.05 -0.25
C THR A 114 1.72 -6.55 -0.26
N GLU A 115 0.56 -6.01 -0.65
CA GLU A 115 0.31 -4.57 -0.68
C GLU A 115 0.21 -3.98 0.73
N GLY A 116 -0.35 -4.73 1.68
CA GLY A 116 -0.45 -4.31 3.06
C GLY A 116 0.92 -4.18 3.74
N ILE A 117 1.84 -5.13 3.51
CA ILE A 117 3.21 -5.02 4.01
C ILE A 117 3.90 -3.83 3.35
N ALA A 118 3.85 -3.71 2.02
CA ALA A 118 4.49 -2.61 1.31
C ALA A 118 3.94 -1.24 1.77
N GLY A 119 2.61 -1.09 1.84
CA GLY A 119 1.96 0.12 2.33
C GLY A 119 2.26 0.45 3.80
N SER A 120 2.53 -0.57 4.64
CA SER A 120 2.91 -0.35 6.04
C SER A 120 4.32 0.23 6.21
N PHE A 121 5.18 0.12 5.19
CA PHE A 121 6.51 0.70 5.15
C PHE A 121 6.58 2.06 4.47
N GLU A 122 5.53 2.55 3.81
CA GLU A 122 5.52 3.88 3.21
C GLU A 122 5.84 4.97 4.25
N PRO A 123 6.88 5.81 4.05
CA PRO A 123 7.22 6.87 5.01
C PRO A 123 6.30 8.08 4.84
N VAL A 124 5.97 8.76 5.95
CA VAL A 124 5.46 10.15 5.90
C VAL A 124 6.59 11.13 5.66
N GLU A 125 7.70 10.85 6.33
CA GLU A 125 8.92 11.67 6.28
C GLU A 125 10.11 10.73 6.10
N PRO A 126 10.79 10.78 4.94
CA PRO A 126 11.88 9.83 4.61
C PRO A 126 13.06 9.87 5.60
N THR A 127 13.25 11.00 6.29
CA THR A 127 14.33 11.18 7.26
C THR A 127 14.00 10.65 8.64
N ARG A 128 12.74 10.26 8.89
CA ARG A 128 12.29 9.71 10.18
C ARG A 128 12.18 8.19 10.13
N LYS A 129 12.15 7.57 11.30
CA LYS A 129 11.88 6.12 11.41
C LYS A 129 10.45 5.81 10.96
N PHE A 130 10.28 4.85 10.09
CA PHE A 130 9.00 4.39 9.53
C PHE A 130 8.86 2.87 9.60
N GLY A 131 7.76 2.33 9.10
CA GLY A 131 7.47 0.90 9.03
C GLY A 131 6.33 0.45 9.96
N PRO A 132 5.96 -0.83 9.93
CA PRO A 132 4.73 -1.36 10.52
C PRO A 132 4.63 -1.17 12.04
N LEU A 133 5.74 -1.05 12.74
CA LEU A 133 5.77 -0.74 14.17
C LEU A 133 5.55 0.75 14.48
N ARG A 134 5.54 1.60 13.47
CA ARG A 134 5.31 3.04 13.54
C ARG A 134 4.31 3.46 12.46
N PRO A 135 3.02 3.08 12.61
CA PRO A 135 2.02 3.19 11.56
C PRO A 135 1.51 4.64 11.42
N GLU A 136 2.40 5.59 11.14
CA GLU A 136 2.05 6.98 10.87
C GLU A 136 2.44 7.33 9.44
N ASN A 137 1.56 6.99 8.49
CA ASN A 137 1.72 7.30 7.09
C ASN A 137 0.35 7.66 6.47
N ASN A 138 0.32 7.97 5.19
CA ASN A 138 -0.90 8.37 4.50
C ASN A 138 -1.94 7.23 4.51
N ARG A 139 -1.52 5.96 4.43
CA ARG A 139 -2.42 4.80 4.53
C ARG A 139 -3.12 4.74 5.89
N THR A 140 -2.38 5.03 6.96
CA THR A 140 -2.94 5.07 8.32
C THR A 140 -3.91 6.23 8.51
N LYS A 141 -3.61 7.40 7.93
CA LYS A 141 -4.53 8.54 7.97
C LYS A 141 -5.84 8.22 7.26
N GLU A 142 -5.76 7.63 6.07
CA GLU A 142 -6.93 7.22 5.30
C GLU A 142 -7.72 6.14 6.03
N PHE A 143 -7.06 5.15 6.60
CA PHE A 143 -7.72 4.13 7.41
C PHE A 143 -8.44 4.72 8.65
N ARG A 144 -7.82 5.70 9.34
CA ARG A 144 -8.47 6.40 10.46
C ARG A 144 -9.70 7.21 10.01
N ARG A 145 -9.66 7.79 8.80
CA ARG A 145 -10.84 8.41 8.18
C ARG A 145 -11.94 7.39 8.00
N MET A 146 -11.65 6.26 7.35
CA MET A 146 -12.62 5.18 7.15
C MET A 146 -13.22 4.65 8.46
N LEU A 147 -12.39 4.54 9.54
CA LEU A 147 -12.89 4.16 10.86
C LEU A 147 -13.91 5.15 11.44
N ARG A 148 -13.69 6.47 11.24
CA ARG A 148 -14.63 7.51 11.70
C ARG A 148 -15.92 7.49 10.90
N ASP A 149 -15.82 7.28 9.60
CA ASP A 149 -16.93 7.35 8.64
C ASP A 149 -17.66 6.00 8.51
N ASP A 150 -17.22 4.96 9.22
CA ASP A 150 -17.72 3.56 9.16
C ASP A 150 -17.66 2.98 7.73
N GLU A 151 -16.62 3.34 6.98
CA GLU A 151 -16.39 2.97 5.57
C GLU A 151 -15.28 1.92 5.39
N VAL A 152 -14.82 1.27 6.47
CA VAL A 152 -13.77 0.23 6.36
C VAL A 152 -14.33 -0.97 5.58
N PRO A 153 -13.65 -1.43 4.52
CA PRO A 153 -14.05 -2.63 3.81
C PRO A 153 -14.16 -3.83 4.76
N PRO A 154 -15.21 -4.67 4.64
CA PRO A 154 -15.34 -5.88 5.45
C PRO A 154 -14.08 -6.74 5.34
N LEU A 155 -13.59 -7.25 6.48
CA LEU A 155 -12.37 -8.06 6.49
C LEU A 155 -12.50 -9.30 5.62
N VAL A 156 -13.67 -9.92 5.59
CA VAL A 156 -13.97 -11.07 4.72
C VAL A 156 -13.72 -10.74 3.24
N GLU A 157 -14.08 -9.54 2.82
CA GLU A 157 -13.83 -9.05 1.46
C GLU A 157 -12.34 -8.75 1.24
N LEU A 158 -11.71 -8.06 2.19
CA LEU A 158 -10.31 -7.66 2.11
C LEU A 158 -9.38 -8.88 1.96
N VAL A 159 -9.56 -9.91 2.79
CA VAL A 159 -8.67 -11.08 2.82
C VAL A 159 -9.06 -12.19 1.83
N GLY A 160 -10.32 -12.25 1.44
CA GLY A 160 -10.83 -13.23 0.48
C GLY A 160 -10.55 -12.89 -0.98
N ARG A 161 -10.45 -11.60 -1.33
CA ARG A 161 -10.27 -11.18 -2.73
C ARG A 161 -8.92 -11.56 -3.30
N ARG A 162 -8.93 -11.95 -4.57
CA ARG A 162 -7.72 -12.12 -5.37
C ARG A 162 -7.08 -10.78 -5.73
N ASP A 163 -7.91 -9.84 -6.22
CA ASP A 163 -7.49 -8.53 -6.72
C ASP A 163 -8.25 -7.42 -6.00
N PHE A 164 -7.61 -6.30 -5.78
CA PHE A 164 -8.30 -5.09 -5.31
C PHE A 164 -9.19 -4.50 -6.41
N PRO A 165 -10.22 -3.70 -6.05
CA PRO A 165 -10.95 -2.90 -7.02
C PRO A 165 -9.97 -2.09 -7.89
N LYS A 166 -10.19 -2.05 -9.20
CA LYS A 166 -9.20 -1.50 -10.15
C LYS A 166 -9.21 0.02 -10.27
N THR A 167 -10.21 0.68 -9.71
CA THR A 167 -10.39 2.14 -9.88
C THR A 167 -11.05 2.78 -8.69
N GLY A 168 -10.72 4.07 -8.49
CA GLY A 168 -11.43 4.96 -7.59
C GLY A 168 -11.10 4.77 -6.12
N ARG A 169 -11.95 5.39 -5.28
CA ARG A 169 -11.80 5.42 -3.83
C ARG A 169 -11.71 4.03 -3.21
N SER A 170 -12.52 3.09 -3.69
CA SER A 170 -12.53 1.70 -3.19
C SER A 170 -11.16 1.00 -3.31
N GLN A 171 -10.37 1.32 -4.34
CA GLN A 171 -9.00 0.79 -4.46
C GLN A 171 -8.11 1.35 -3.33
N HIS A 172 -8.13 2.67 -3.12
CA HIS A 172 -7.36 3.32 -2.07
C HIS A 172 -7.74 2.82 -0.68
N ASP A 173 -9.03 2.60 -0.44
CA ASP A 173 -9.56 2.07 0.82
C ASP A 173 -9.00 0.67 1.11
N HIS A 174 -8.93 -0.21 0.10
CA HIS A 174 -8.34 -1.54 0.25
C HIS A 174 -6.83 -1.49 0.55
N TYR A 175 -6.07 -0.61 -0.11
CA TYR A 175 -4.66 -0.39 0.20
C TYR A 175 -4.48 0.11 1.65
N ALA A 176 -5.28 1.08 2.07
CA ALA A 176 -5.20 1.64 3.42
C ALA A 176 -5.59 0.62 4.50
N ALA A 177 -6.68 -0.13 4.28
CA ALA A 177 -7.11 -1.19 5.19
C ALA A 177 -6.08 -2.31 5.29
N SER A 178 -5.47 -2.72 4.17
CA SER A 178 -4.41 -3.74 4.14
C SER A 178 -3.15 -3.31 4.88
N ALA A 179 -2.70 -2.07 4.69
CA ALA A 179 -1.55 -1.52 5.41
C ALA A 179 -1.81 -1.44 6.92
N ALA A 180 -3.02 -1.03 7.32
CA ALA A 180 -3.43 -0.99 8.73
C ALA A 180 -3.50 -2.40 9.33
N LEU A 181 -4.05 -3.39 8.60
CA LEU A 181 -4.11 -4.78 9.04
C LEU A 181 -2.70 -5.36 9.23
N CYS A 182 -1.80 -5.18 8.25
CA CYS A 182 -0.43 -5.67 8.36
C CYS A 182 0.34 -5.00 9.51
N SER A 183 0.17 -3.69 9.70
CA SER A 183 0.74 -2.96 10.83
C SER A 183 0.19 -3.46 12.17
N TRP A 184 -1.11 -3.74 12.25
CA TRP A 184 -1.73 -4.29 13.46
C TRP A 184 -1.21 -5.70 13.76
N LEU A 185 -1.14 -6.57 12.75
CA LEU A 185 -0.60 -7.92 12.89
C LEU A 185 0.87 -7.90 13.35
N ALA A 186 1.69 -7.03 12.77
CA ALA A 186 3.10 -6.90 13.15
C ALA A 186 3.27 -6.48 14.62
N ARG A 187 2.36 -5.66 15.16
CA ARG A 187 2.39 -5.20 16.57
C ARG A 187 1.77 -6.19 17.55
N HIS A 188 0.67 -6.83 17.18
CA HIS A 188 -0.16 -7.61 18.11
C HIS A 188 -0.10 -9.12 17.90
N ARG A 189 0.28 -9.58 16.70
CA ARG A 189 0.33 -10.99 16.31
C ARG A 189 1.58 -11.32 15.47
N PRO A 190 2.80 -10.85 15.88
CA PRO A 190 4.01 -10.97 15.05
C PRO A 190 4.37 -12.42 14.69
N LEU A 191 4.19 -13.36 15.61
CA LEU A 191 4.50 -14.77 15.38
C LEU A 191 3.52 -15.42 14.38
N GLN A 192 2.23 -15.07 14.45
CA GLN A 192 1.25 -15.58 13.49
C GLN A 192 1.48 -14.98 12.11
N LEU A 193 1.79 -13.67 12.02
CA LEU A 193 2.15 -13.03 10.74
C LEU A 193 3.40 -13.67 10.13
N GLN A 194 4.43 -13.91 10.93
CA GLN A 194 5.64 -14.61 10.48
C GLN A 194 5.33 -16.02 9.99
N ALA A 195 4.56 -16.79 10.76
CA ALA A 195 4.16 -18.15 10.38
C ALA A 195 3.35 -18.16 9.07
N TYR A 196 2.45 -17.18 8.90
CA TYR A 196 1.68 -17.03 7.67
C TYR A 196 2.57 -16.69 6.47
N LEU A 197 3.50 -15.76 6.61
CA LEU A 197 4.48 -15.41 5.56
C LEU A 197 5.33 -16.61 5.15
N LEU A 198 5.88 -17.35 6.13
CA LEU A 198 6.67 -18.56 5.88
C LEU A 198 5.84 -19.66 5.21
N HIS A 199 4.58 -19.80 5.60
CA HIS A 199 3.66 -20.73 4.94
C HIS A 199 3.43 -20.34 3.48
N ARG A 200 3.22 -19.05 3.19
CA ARG A 200 3.01 -18.54 1.83
C ARG A 200 4.26 -18.54 0.97
N SER A 201 5.45 -18.56 1.57
CA SER A 201 6.74 -18.63 0.87
C SER A 201 7.17 -20.06 0.50
N ASP A 202 6.53 -21.09 1.07
CA ASP A 202 6.84 -22.49 0.76
C ASP A 202 6.15 -22.93 -0.52
N PRO A 203 6.89 -23.10 -1.65
CA PRO A 203 6.31 -23.47 -2.94
C PRO A 203 5.63 -24.85 -2.93
N MET A 204 5.96 -25.72 -1.97
CA MET A 204 5.35 -27.05 -1.83
C MET A 204 4.07 -27.03 -1.00
N ARG A 205 3.98 -26.16 0.00
CA ARG A 205 2.83 -26.11 0.91
C ARG A 205 1.63 -25.35 0.36
N GLY A 206 1.85 -24.21 -0.31
CA GLY A 206 0.77 -23.41 -0.85
C GLY A 206 -0.17 -24.21 -1.80
N PRO A 207 0.34 -24.90 -2.83
CA PRO A 207 -0.46 -25.73 -3.71
C PRO A 207 -1.10 -26.95 -3.01
N LEU A 208 -0.41 -27.55 -2.03
CA LEU A 208 -0.92 -28.72 -1.28
C LEU A 208 -2.07 -28.33 -0.36
N ASP A 209 -1.96 -27.20 0.32
CA ASP A 209 -3.02 -26.70 1.18
C ASP A 209 -4.23 -26.26 0.37
N ARG A 210 -4.03 -25.63 -0.80
CA ARG A 210 -5.11 -25.31 -1.74
C ARG A 210 -5.84 -26.60 -2.18
N ALA A 211 -5.12 -27.63 -2.61
CA ALA A 211 -5.72 -28.91 -2.97
C ALA A 211 -6.40 -29.63 -1.79
N ALA A 212 -5.97 -29.40 -0.56
CA ALA A 212 -6.61 -29.93 0.63
C ALA A 212 -7.92 -29.18 0.95
N VAL A 213 -7.91 -27.86 0.80
CA VAL A 213 -9.11 -27.00 0.93
C VAL A 213 -10.12 -27.37 -0.14
N ASP A 214 -9.70 -27.53 -1.41
CA ASP A 214 -10.57 -27.93 -2.51
C ASP A 214 -11.19 -29.32 -2.25
N ARG A 215 -10.47 -30.24 -1.61
CA ARG A 215 -10.99 -31.57 -1.24
C ARG A 215 -12.00 -31.51 -0.09
N VAL A 216 -11.80 -30.64 0.88
CA VAL A 216 -12.75 -30.43 1.99
C VAL A 216 -13.99 -29.70 1.47
N ALA A 217 -13.83 -28.76 0.56
CA ALA A 217 -14.92 -28.01 -0.07
C ALA A 217 -15.79 -28.86 -1.00
N LEU A 218 -15.29 -29.99 -1.55
CA LEU A 218 -16.08 -30.94 -2.33
C LEU A 218 -17.22 -31.60 -1.53
N GLY A 219 -17.23 -31.47 -0.19
CA GLY A 219 -18.31 -31.92 0.69
C GLY A 219 -19.39 -30.87 0.98
N ALA A 220 -19.12 -29.58 0.70
CA ALA A 220 -20.09 -28.50 0.82
C ALA A 220 -19.71 -27.43 -0.24
N PRO A 221 -20.66 -26.98 -1.08
CA PRO A 221 -20.37 -25.87 -1.99
C PRO A 221 -20.04 -24.64 -1.14
N ILE A 222 -18.78 -24.23 -1.12
CA ILE A 222 -18.41 -22.93 -0.58
C ILE A 222 -18.86 -21.92 -1.63
N GLU A 223 -19.95 -21.19 -1.35
CA GLU A 223 -20.36 -20.06 -2.14
C GLU A 223 -19.19 -19.05 -2.14
N GLY A 224 -18.50 -18.88 -3.25
CA GLY A 224 -17.39 -17.94 -3.36
C GLY A 224 -16.27 -18.34 -4.30
N GLY A 225 -16.28 -19.51 -4.89
CA GLY A 225 -15.32 -19.91 -5.92
C GLY A 225 -13.86 -19.91 -5.44
N ASP A 226 -12.94 -19.39 -6.28
CA ASP A 226 -11.49 -19.36 -6.03
C ASP A 226 -11.05 -18.54 -4.79
N ASP A 227 -11.92 -17.76 -4.18
CA ASP A 227 -11.60 -16.88 -3.05
C ASP A 227 -11.79 -17.55 -1.68
N ALA A 228 -12.58 -18.61 -1.61
CA ALA A 228 -12.90 -19.29 -0.35
C ALA A 228 -11.67 -19.87 0.36
N TRP A 229 -10.67 -20.34 -0.39
CA TRP A 229 -9.45 -20.91 0.19
C TRP A 229 -8.62 -19.84 0.94
N ARG A 230 -8.65 -18.57 0.48
CA ARG A 230 -7.93 -17.47 1.14
C ARG A 230 -8.51 -17.17 2.52
N LEU A 231 -9.85 -17.22 2.62
CA LEU A 231 -10.53 -17.07 3.91
C LEU A 231 -10.17 -18.18 4.87
N LEU A 232 -10.27 -19.45 4.42
CA LEU A 232 -9.91 -20.61 5.26
C LEU A 232 -8.44 -20.58 5.69
N GLU A 233 -7.56 -20.14 4.82
CA GLU A 233 -6.15 -19.98 5.13
C GLU A 233 -5.93 -18.86 6.15
N PHE A 234 -6.60 -17.71 5.99
CA PHE A 234 -6.56 -16.63 6.99
C PHE A 234 -7.05 -17.12 8.34
N GLU A 235 -8.19 -17.81 8.39
CA GLU A 235 -8.77 -18.34 9.64
C GLU A 235 -7.88 -19.37 10.32
N ARG A 236 -7.17 -20.17 9.55
CA ARG A 236 -6.20 -21.14 10.10
C ARG A 236 -5.09 -20.48 10.93
N PHE A 237 -4.62 -19.30 10.52
CA PHE A 237 -3.52 -18.61 11.19
C PHE A 237 -4.00 -17.58 12.21
N PHE A 238 -5.13 -16.95 11.97
CA PHE A 238 -5.57 -15.78 12.74
C PHE A 238 -6.87 -16.02 13.52
N GLY A 239 -7.57 -17.10 13.22
CA GLY A 239 -8.87 -17.44 13.81
C GLY A 239 -10.04 -16.92 13.00
N ASP A 240 -11.27 -17.20 13.46
CA ASP A 240 -12.52 -16.81 12.80
C ASP A 240 -12.53 -15.36 12.36
N VAL A 241 -12.81 -15.12 11.06
CA VAL A 241 -12.64 -13.80 10.42
C VAL A 241 -13.52 -12.72 11.06
N ALA A 242 -14.76 -13.05 11.44
CA ALA A 242 -15.67 -12.07 12.00
C ALA A 242 -15.29 -11.68 13.45
N THR A 243 -14.79 -12.64 14.23
CA THR A 243 -14.27 -12.40 15.58
C THR A 243 -12.97 -11.60 15.53
N PHE A 244 -12.10 -11.90 14.57
CA PHE A 244 -10.86 -11.18 14.34
C PHE A 244 -11.15 -9.73 13.96
N GLU A 245 -12.05 -9.48 12.99
CA GLU A 245 -12.45 -8.14 12.56
C GLU A 245 -12.91 -7.27 13.72
N LYS A 246 -13.82 -7.79 14.55
CA LYS A 246 -14.30 -7.07 15.74
C LYS A 246 -13.16 -6.69 16.69
N THR A 247 -12.19 -7.58 16.87
CA THR A 247 -11.04 -7.34 17.74
C THR A 247 -10.10 -6.29 17.15
N TRP A 248 -9.79 -6.42 15.85
CA TRP A 248 -8.94 -5.49 15.13
C TRP A 248 -9.54 -4.08 15.11
N LEU A 249 -10.78 -3.92 14.65
CA LEU A 249 -11.44 -2.61 14.54
C LEU A 249 -11.63 -1.95 15.92
N ARG A 250 -11.94 -2.73 16.96
CA ARG A 250 -12.01 -2.20 18.35
C ARG A 250 -10.66 -1.65 18.80
N SER A 251 -9.59 -2.38 18.55
CA SER A 251 -8.21 -1.97 18.91
C SER A 251 -7.81 -0.70 18.17
N GLU A 252 -8.10 -0.61 16.87
CA GLU A 252 -7.74 0.56 16.06
C GLU A 252 -8.59 1.79 16.40
N ARG A 253 -9.89 1.62 16.70
CA ARG A 253 -10.75 2.71 17.20
C ARG A 253 -10.26 3.25 18.55
N ALA A 254 -9.83 2.37 19.45
CA ALA A 254 -9.26 2.79 20.74
C ALA A 254 -7.95 3.58 20.56
N ALA A 255 -7.07 3.12 19.67
CA ALA A 255 -5.83 3.82 19.36
C ALA A 255 -6.07 5.19 18.67
N ALA A 256 -7.07 5.29 17.80
CA ALA A 256 -7.43 6.54 17.12
C ALA A 256 -8.07 7.59 18.06
N SER A 257 -8.61 7.16 19.19
CA SER A 257 -9.23 8.06 20.20
C SER A 257 -8.20 8.74 21.10
N ILE A 258 -6.93 8.33 21.04
CA ILE A 258 -5.83 9.00 21.76
C ILE A 258 -5.42 10.21 20.92
N PRO A 259 -5.46 11.46 21.47
CA PRO A 259 -5.01 12.63 20.73
C PRO A 259 -3.55 12.44 20.29
N VAL A 260 -3.32 12.38 19.00
CA VAL A 260 -1.96 12.46 18.44
C VAL A 260 -1.51 13.90 18.64
N ALA A 261 -0.35 14.10 19.25
CA ALA A 261 0.25 15.42 19.37
C ALA A 261 0.37 16.02 17.96
N THR A 262 -0.39 17.08 17.71
CA THR A 262 -0.52 17.71 16.40
C THR A 262 0.77 18.41 16.03
N GLY A 263 1.56 17.78 15.18
CA GLY A 263 2.54 18.46 14.37
C GLY A 263 1.91 18.67 12.99
N GLU A 264 1.84 19.91 12.57
CA GLU A 264 1.45 20.47 11.26
C GLU A 264 0.70 19.57 10.29
N GLU A 265 -0.53 19.96 9.93
CA GLU A 265 -1.33 19.25 8.90
C GLU A 265 -0.68 19.41 7.53
N PRO A 266 -0.49 18.30 6.78
CA PRO A 266 -0.08 18.42 5.39
C PRO A 266 -1.23 18.91 4.53
N VAL A 267 -0.95 19.84 3.65
CA VAL A 267 -1.87 20.29 2.58
C VAL A 267 -2.08 19.13 1.61
N ASP A 268 -3.33 18.76 1.38
CA ASP A 268 -3.69 17.74 0.39
C ASP A 268 -3.78 18.40 -0.99
N PHE A 269 -2.88 18.05 -1.90
CA PHE A 269 -2.76 18.65 -3.24
C PHE A 269 -3.43 17.81 -4.34
N LEU A 270 -4.15 16.71 -4.02
CA LEU A 270 -4.60 15.73 -4.99
C LEU A 270 -6.12 15.62 -5.19
N ASP A 271 -6.91 16.63 -4.78
CA ASP A 271 -8.34 16.71 -5.16
C ASP A 271 -8.57 17.29 -6.56
#